data_c02740f4a2b2aac010685ff64a690fa1
#
_entry.id   c02740f4a2b2aac010685ff64a690fa1
#
_cell.length_a   1.000
_cell.length_b   1.000
_cell.length_c   1.000
_cell.angle_alpha   90.00
_cell.angle_beta   90.00
_cell.angle_gamma   90.00
#
_symmetry.space_group_name_H-M   'P 1'
#
loop_
_entity.id
_entity.type
_entity.pdbx_description
1 polymer ?
#
loop_
_entity_poly.entity_id
_entity_poly.type
_entity_poly.pdbx_seq_one_letter_code
_entity_poly.pdbx_strand_id
1 'polypeptide(L)'
;MNDFSYVEKLLDGVEVVWFPISEVTERTTNIKWRETSERHQYIDLTSVSVDTKKIIETTEVKASNAPSRAQKLVKKDDVLFATTRPTQMRYCLIDEEYDGAVASTGYCVLRVKRDVTLSKWILHLISSSDFKKYLEENQSGSAYPAISDAKVKDFSIPIPCPDNPEKSLAIQAEIVRVLDAFTAMTAELTAELTAELNMRKKQYNYYRDKLLSFEEGDVEWKTLGDLAENLDSKRKPITSGLREAGEIPYYGASGIVDYVKDYIFDGDYLLVSEDGANLLARNTPIAFSISGKTWVNNHAHVLKF
;
A
#
# COMPACT_ATOMS: atom_id res chain seq x y z
N MET A 1 -27.46 -13.94 -3.13
CA MET A 1 -27.29 -15.10 -2.24
C MET A 1 -26.76 -14.57 -0.94
N ASN A 2 -27.43 -14.80 0.20
CA ASN A 2 -27.04 -14.21 1.47
C ASN A 2 -25.74 -14.86 1.96
N ASP A 3 -24.62 -14.12 1.87
CA ASP A 3 -23.30 -14.56 2.35
C ASP A 3 -23.29 -14.87 3.85
N PHE A 4 -24.17 -14.28 4.64
CA PHE A 4 -24.41 -14.60 6.04
C PHE A 4 -24.80 -16.07 6.29
N SER A 5 -25.50 -16.70 5.37
CA SER A 5 -25.98 -18.08 5.53
C SER A 5 -24.87 -19.14 5.53
N TYR A 6 -23.70 -18.88 4.91
CA TYR A 6 -22.60 -19.85 4.89
C TYR A 6 -21.79 -19.82 6.20
N VAL A 7 -21.44 -18.63 6.66
CA VAL A 7 -20.73 -18.45 7.94
C VAL A 7 -21.60 -18.89 9.12
N GLU A 8 -22.89 -18.56 9.09
CA GLU A 8 -23.85 -19.03 10.11
C GLU A 8 -23.94 -20.56 10.14
N LYS A 9 -23.96 -21.23 8.99
CA LYS A 9 -23.94 -22.70 8.92
C LYS A 9 -22.62 -23.31 9.41
N LEU A 10 -21.50 -22.64 9.09
CA LEU A 10 -20.17 -23.09 9.53
C LEU A 10 -20.00 -22.95 11.04
N LEU A 11 -20.60 -21.90 11.62
CA LEU A 11 -20.57 -21.58 13.05
C LEU A 11 -21.81 -22.09 13.81
N ASP A 12 -22.66 -22.89 13.18
CA ASP A 12 -23.95 -23.33 13.74
C ASP A 12 -23.82 -23.89 15.16
N GLY A 13 -24.32 -23.14 16.13
CA GLY A 13 -24.28 -23.49 17.57
C GLY A 13 -22.87 -23.49 18.18
N VAL A 14 -21.86 -22.96 17.49
CA VAL A 14 -20.48 -22.92 17.99
C VAL A 14 -20.28 -21.69 18.87
N GLU A 15 -19.83 -21.90 20.09
CA GLU A 15 -19.35 -20.82 20.95
C GLU A 15 -18.04 -20.28 20.40
N VAL A 16 -17.91 -18.94 20.33
CA VAL A 16 -16.69 -18.25 19.93
C VAL A 16 -16.15 -17.49 21.14
N VAL A 17 -14.94 -17.80 21.55
CA VAL A 17 -14.27 -17.14 22.66
C VAL A 17 -13.14 -16.27 22.16
N TRP A 18 -13.00 -15.08 22.72
CA TRP A 18 -11.97 -14.13 22.34
C TRP A 18 -10.75 -14.26 23.24
N PHE A 19 -9.60 -14.52 22.64
CA PHE A 19 -8.32 -14.62 23.34
C PHE A 19 -7.34 -13.57 22.82
N PRO A 20 -6.52 -12.95 23.68
CA PRO A 20 -5.39 -12.16 23.21
C PRO A 20 -4.42 -13.06 22.43
N ILE A 21 -3.78 -12.51 21.42
CA ILE A 21 -2.79 -13.25 20.59
C ILE A 21 -1.70 -13.88 21.47
N SER A 22 -1.36 -13.25 22.61
CA SER A 22 -0.39 -13.79 23.56
C SER A 22 -0.76 -15.17 24.12
N GLU A 23 -2.04 -15.48 24.24
CA GLU A 23 -2.51 -16.77 24.78
C GLU A 23 -2.47 -17.90 23.76
N VAL A 24 -2.58 -17.56 22.46
CA VAL A 24 -2.58 -18.52 21.36
C VAL A 24 -1.23 -18.61 20.63
N THR A 25 -0.21 -17.91 21.13
CA THR A 25 1.13 -17.93 20.55
C THR A 25 2.18 -18.39 21.58
N GLU A 26 3.26 -18.96 21.05
CA GLU A 26 4.42 -19.38 21.84
C GLU A 26 5.40 -18.22 22.08
N ARG A 27 6.29 -18.42 23.04
CA ARG A 27 7.45 -17.54 23.21
C ARG A 27 8.47 -17.82 22.10
N THR A 28 8.96 -16.76 21.48
CA THR A 28 10.03 -16.82 20.50
C THR A 28 11.38 -16.47 21.13
N THR A 29 12.45 -16.92 20.53
CA THR A 29 13.82 -16.71 21.02
C THR A 29 14.62 -15.85 20.06
N ASN A 30 15.56 -15.09 20.60
CA ASN A 30 16.54 -14.38 19.79
C ASN A 30 17.70 -15.32 19.43
N ILE A 31 18.32 -15.06 18.28
CA ILE A 31 19.57 -15.71 17.89
C ILE A 31 20.69 -15.28 18.86
N LYS A 32 21.54 -16.22 19.21
CA LYS A 32 22.72 -15.99 20.03
C LYS A 32 23.96 -15.98 19.15
N TRP A 33 24.29 -14.83 18.57
CA TRP A 33 25.40 -14.68 17.64
C TRP A 33 26.77 -15.16 18.18
N ARG A 34 26.94 -15.22 19.49
CA ARG A 34 28.17 -15.73 20.12
C ARG A 34 28.25 -17.26 20.12
N GLU A 35 27.14 -17.94 19.92
CA GLU A 35 27.00 -19.40 20.01
C GLU A 35 26.80 -20.05 18.62
N THR A 36 26.70 -19.25 17.53
CA THR A 36 26.55 -19.77 16.18
C THR A 36 27.64 -19.27 15.25
N SER A 37 28.13 -20.16 14.39
CA SER A 37 29.00 -19.85 13.25
C SER A 37 28.25 -19.88 11.91
N GLU A 38 26.99 -20.22 11.91
CA GLU A 38 26.17 -20.39 10.73
C GLU A 38 25.84 -19.06 10.07
N ARG A 39 25.50 -19.13 8.81
CA ARG A 39 24.98 -18.00 8.03
C ARG A 39 23.47 -18.08 8.05
N HIS A 40 22.83 -16.93 8.14
CA HIS A 40 21.37 -16.81 8.14
C HIS A 40 20.94 -15.75 7.15
N GLN A 41 19.76 -15.94 6.56
CA GLN A 41 19.11 -14.87 5.82
C GLN A 41 18.58 -13.83 6.81
N TYR A 42 18.83 -12.55 6.54
CA TYR A 42 18.33 -11.45 7.35
C TYR A 42 17.12 -10.78 6.69
N ILE A 43 16.02 -10.77 7.42
CA ILE A 43 14.77 -10.14 7.02
C ILE A 43 14.68 -8.78 7.71
N ASP A 44 15.07 -7.71 7.00
CA ASP A 44 14.91 -6.35 7.48
C ASP A 44 13.48 -5.84 7.22
N LEU A 45 13.13 -4.64 7.71
CA LEU A 45 11.81 -4.04 7.50
C LEU A 45 11.52 -3.80 6.01
N THR A 46 12.53 -3.47 5.21
CA THR A 46 12.41 -3.29 3.77
C THR A 46 12.29 -4.61 2.99
N SER A 47 12.68 -5.71 3.61
CA SER A 47 12.63 -7.05 3.00
C SER A 47 11.21 -7.54 2.71
N VAL A 48 10.20 -7.01 3.40
CA VAL A 48 8.80 -7.41 3.22
C VAL A 48 8.05 -6.33 2.46
N SER A 49 7.45 -6.69 1.34
CA SER A 49 6.59 -5.78 0.56
C SER A 49 5.31 -5.43 1.32
N VAL A 50 4.97 -4.14 1.35
CA VAL A 50 3.67 -3.68 1.89
C VAL A 50 2.51 -4.11 0.99
N ASP A 51 2.72 -4.21 -0.31
CA ASP A 51 1.65 -4.51 -1.27
C ASP A 51 1.40 -6.01 -1.36
N THR A 52 2.46 -6.80 -1.58
CA THR A 52 2.31 -8.25 -1.82
C THR A 52 2.32 -9.09 -0.54
N LYS A 53 2.72 -8.51 0.60
CA LYS A 53 2.88 -9.22 1.88
C LYS A 53 3.86 -10.40 1.81
N LYS A 54 4.82 -10.31 0.88
CA LYS A 54 5.86 -11.34 0.66
C LYS A 54 7.24 -10.77 0.95
N ILE A 55 8.16 -11.66 1.29
CA ILE A 55 9.58 -11.34 1.36
C ILE A 55 10.07 -11.17 -0.09
N ILE A 56 10.68 -10.03 -0.39
CA ILE A 56 11.13 -9.66 -1.74
C ILE A 56 12.65 -9.66 -1.87
N GLU A 57 13.36 -9.47 -0.75
CA GLU A 57 14.82 -9.44 -0.70
C GLU A 57 15.31 -9.77 0.71
N THR A 58 16.43 -10.47 0.81
CA THR A 58 17.12 -10.74 2.08
C THR A 58 18.62 -10.56 1.88
N THR A 59 19.35 -10.36 2.96
CA THR A 59 20.81 -10.32 2.96
C THR A 59 21.35 -11.45 3.80
N GLU A 60 22.48 -12.05 3.38
CA GLU A 60 23.17 -13.07 4.18
C GLU A 60 23.97 -12.43 5.29
N VAL A 61 23.75 -12.88 6.52
CA VAL A 61 24.43 -12.40 7.72
C VAL A 61 25.04 -13.54 8.54
N LYS A 62 26.11 -13.25 9.25
CA LYS A 62 26.77 -14.14 10.21
C LYS A 62 27.24 -13.32 11.42
N ALA A 63 27.72 -13.96 12.47
CA ALA A 63 28.13 -13.32 13.72
C ALA A 63 29.06 -12.09 13.54
N SER A 64 29.91 -12.09 12.50
CA SER A 64 30.88 -11.01 12.26
C SER A 64 30.32 -9.78 11.55
N ASN A 65 29.18 -9.89 10.87
CA ASN A 65 28.58 -8.80 10.06
C ASN A 65 27.10 -8.56 10.32
N ALA A 66 26.49 -9.29 11.27
CA ALA A 66 25.07 -9.14 11.57
C ALA A 66 24.77 -7.72 12.11
N PRO A 67 23.80 -7.00 11.53
CA PRO A 67 23.34 -5.76 12.10
C PRO A 67 22.82 -5.95 13.53
N SER A 68 22.94 -4.93 14.38
CA SER A 68 22.49 -4.99 15.78
C SER A 68 20.99 -5.34 15.92
N ARG A 69 20.20 -5.05 14.89
CA ARG A 69 18.77 -5.37 14.82
C ARG A 69 18.47 -6.80 14.36
N ALA A 70 19.43 -7.54 13.80
CA ALA A 70 19.26 -8.93 13.39
C ALA A 70 19.24 -9.84 14.63
N GLN A 71 18.08 -10.04 15.24
CA GLN A 71 17.99 -10.73 16.53
C GLN A 71 16.90 -11.81 16.60
N LYS A 72 15.77 -11.65 15.90
CA LYS A 72 14.62 -12.53 16.08
C LYS A 72 14.73 -13.76 15.18
N LEU A 73 15.00 -14.93 15.79
CA LEU A 73 15.04 -16.20 15.05
C LEU A 73 13.61 -16.62 14.66
N VAL A 74 13.38 -16.79 13.38
CA VAL A 74 12.08 -17.21 12.85
C VAL A 74 12.09 -18.65 12.39
N LYS A 75 10.90 -19.24 12.34
CA LYS A 75 10.66 -20.58 11.83
C LYS A 75 9.57 -20.55 10.77
N LYS A 76 9.53 -21.59 9.94
CA LYS A 76 8.39 -21.83 9.06
C LYS A 76 7.07 -21.69 9.80
N ASP A 77 6.09 -21.09 9.16
CA ASP A 77 4.76 -20.79 9.68
C ASP A 77 4.71 -19.69 10.78
N ASP A 78 5.83 -19.04 11.11
CA ASP A 78 5.77 -17.82 11.92
C ASP A 78 5.12 -16.68 11.11
N VAL A 79 4.33 -15.86 11.78
CA VAL A 79 3.82 -14.62 11.20
C VAL A 79 4.66 -13.46 11.71
N LEU A 80 5.23 -12.68 10.79
CA LEU A 80 5.92 -11.43 11.10
C LEU A 80 4.97 -10.25 10.96
N PHE A 81 4.99 -9.35 11.92
CA PHE A 81 4.29 -8.08 11.88
C PHE A 81 5.23 -6.93 12.23
N ALA A 82 5.35 -5.92 11.35
CA ALA A 82 6.23 -4.77 11.59
C ALA A 82 5.67 -3.86 12.68
N THR A 83 6.48 -3.66 13.74
CA THR A 83 6.13 -2.83 14.89
C THR A 83 6.49 -1.35 14.70
N THR A 84 7.30 -1.03 13.68
CA THR A 84 7.62 0.34 13.25
C THR A 84 6.67 0.74 12.12
N ARG A 85 6.02 1.90 12.23
CA ARG A 85 4.97 2.40 11.32
C ARG A 85 3.88 1.33 11.10
N PRO A 86 3.26 0.85 12.19
CA PRO A 86 2.41 -0.34 12.17
C PRO A 86 1.19 -0.19 11.25
N THR A 87 0.68 1.03 11.07
CA THR A 87 -0.46 1.33 10.19
C THR A 87 -0.17 1.17 8.70
N GLN A 88 1.11 0.99 8.31
CA GLN A 88 1.46 0.54 6.95
C GLN A 88 1.08 -0.93 6.70
N MET A 89 0.68 -1.65 7.75
CA MET A 89 0.23 -3.03 7.64
C MET A 89 1.24 -3.92 6.92
N ARG A 90 2.52 -3.85 7.35
CA ARG A 90 3.60 -4.67 6.82
C ARG A 90 3.69 -5.96 7.62
N TYR A 91 3.37 -7.07 7.00
CA TYR A 91 3.40 -8.40 7.61
C TYR A 91 3.66 -9.46 6.55
N CYS A 92 4.09 -10.66 6.96
CA CYS A 92 4.21 -11.83 6.08
C CYS A 92 4.13 -13.13 6.88
N LEU A 93 3.87 -14.21 6.18
CA LEU A 93 4.05 -15.59 6.67
C LEU A 93 5.44 -16.06 6.27
N ILE A 94 6.16 -16.72 7.19
CA ILE A 94 7.45 -17.35 6.91
C ILE A 94 7.19 -18.71 6.26
N ASP A 95 7.67 -18.88 5.04
CA ASP A 95 7.63 -20.15 4.31
C ASP A 95 8.87 -21.00 4.57
N GLU A 96 8.96 -22.14 3.89
CA GLU A 96 10.06 -23.10 4.02
C GLU A 96 11.42 -22.52 3.65
N GLU A 97 11.47 -21.60 2.68
CA GLU A 97 12.70 -20.98 2.19
C GLU A 97 13.40 -20.15 3.28
N TYR A 98 12.60 -19.56 4.19
CA TYR A 98 13.09 -18.68 5.26
C TYR A 98 13.07 -19.34 6.65
N ASP A 99 12.93 -20.67 6.74
CA ASP A 99 13.05 -21.39 8.00
C ASP A 99 14.45 -21.20 8.58
N GLY A 100 14.57 -20.77 9.85
CA GLY A 100 15.84 -20.45 10.48
C GLY A 100 16.44 -19.09 10.10
N ALA A 101 15.73 -18.25 9.34
CA ALA A 101 16.15 -16.89 9.08
C ALA A 101 16.10 -16.02 10.35
N VAL A 102 16.74 -14.84 10.31
CA VAL A 102 16.78 -13.90 11.41
C VAL A 102 16.07 -12.61 10.99
N ALA A 103 14.97 -12.28 11.67
CA ALA A 103 14.26 -11.04 11.45
C ALA A 103 14.78 -9.89 12.30
N SER A 104 14.56 -8.67 11.82
CA SER A 104 14.83 -7.42 12.52
C SER A 104 14.04 -7.32 13.83
N THR A 105 14.60 -6.67 14.85
CA THR A 105 13.86 -6.28 16.07
C THR A 105 12.67 -5.38 15.82
N GLY A 106 12.54 -4.83 14.61
CA GLY A 106 11.37 -4.08 14.16
C GLY A 106 10.15 -4.93 13.82
N TYR A 107 10.24 -6.27 13.94
CA TYR A 107 9.12 -7.19 13.79
C TYR A 107 8.68 -7.79 15.12
N CYS A 108 7.39 -7.92 15.33
CA CYS A 108 6.80 -8.88 16.27
C CYS A 108 6.70 -10.24 15.57
N VAL A 109 7.21 -11.30 16.19
CA VAL A 109 7.12 -12.68 15.70
C VAL A 109 5.97 -13.37 16.42
N LEU A 110 5.00 -13.85 15.66
CA LEU A 110 3.82 -14.56 16.14
C LEU A 110 3.95 -16.04 15.74
N ARG A 111 4.42 -16.86 16.66
CA ARG A 111 4.50 -18.32 16.51
C ARG A 111 3.29 -18.94 17.17
N VAL A 112 2.44 -19.58 16.39
CA VAL A 112 1.19 -20.13 16.88
C VAL A 112 1.39 -21.39 17.71
N LYS A 113 0.51 -21.60 18.68
CA LYS A 113 0.27 -22.89 19.30
C LYS A 113 -0.59 -23.71 18.33
N ARG A 114 0.03 -24.69 17.64
CA ARG A 114 -0.59 -25.41 16.51
C ARG A 114 -1.81 -26.25 16.90
N ASP A 115 -1.99 -26.56 18.17
CA ASP A 115 -3.15 -27.22 18.73
C ASP A 115 -4.34 -26.27 19.00
N VAL A 116 -4.11 -24.95 18.93
CA VAL A 116 -5.12 -23.92 19.21
C VAL A 116 -5.52 -23.15 17.98
N THR A 117 -4.54 -22.75 17.15
CA THR A 117 -4.81 -21.86 16.01
C THR A 117 -3.86 -22.08 14.83
N LEU A 118 -4.32 -21.71 13.63
CA LEU A 118 -3.53 -21.74 12.41
C LEU A 118 -2.77 -20.42 12.21
N SER A 119 -1.55 -20.48 11.66
CA SER A 119 -0.78 -19.28 11.32
C SER A 119 -1.52 -18.37 10.35
N LYS A 120 -2.18 -18.93 9.34
CA LYS A 120 -2.99 -18.17 8.39
C LYS A 120 -4.25 -17.58 9.01
N TRP A 121 -4.81 -18.19 10.06
CA TRP A 121 -5.89 -17.59 10.84
C TRP A 121 -5.44 -16.26 11.45
N ILE A 122 -4.30 -16.26 12.14
CA ILE A 122 -3.70 -15.03 12.66
C ILE A 122 -3.36 -14.04 11.53
N LEU A 123 -2.80 -14.52 10.41
CA LEU A 123 -2.45 -13.67 9.28
C LEU A 123 -3.65 -12.88 8.74
N HIS A 124 -4.80 -13.54 8.55
CA HIS A 124 -6.02 -12.89 8.11
C HIS A 124 -6.59 -11.91 9.15
N LEU A 125 -6.54 -12.27 10.44
CA LEU A 125 -7.03 -11.40 11.51
C LEU A 125 -6.19 -10.12 11.66
N ILE A 126 -4.85 -10.22 11.59
CA ILE A 126 -3.99 -9.03 11.60
C ILE A 126 -4.03 -8.23 10.30
N SER A 127 -4.66 -8.74 9.24
CA SER A 127 -4.91 -7.99 8.01
C SER A 127 -6.22 -7.20 8.05
N SER A 128 -7.05 -7.39 9.07
CA SER A 128 -8.38 -6.80 9.18
C SER A 128 -8.35 -5.29 9.46
N SER A 129 -9.46 -4.63 9.13
CA SER A 129 -9.72 -3.22 9.48
C SER A 129 -9.75 -2.99 10.99
N ASP A 130 -10.24 -3.96 11.76
CA ASP A 130 -10.31 -3.85 13.21
C ASP A 130 -8.91 -3.86 13.84
N PHE A 131 -8.02 -4.72 13.35
CA PHE A 131 -6.63 -4.69 13.79
C PHE A 131 -5.94 -3.38 13.41
N LYS A 132 -6.17 -2.86 12.19
CA LYS A 132 -5.64 -1.57 11.78
C LYS A 132 -6.11 -0.43 12.70
N LYS A 133 -7.40 -0.39 13.01
CA LYS A 133 -7.96 0.58 13.96
C LYS A 133 -7.33 0.46 15.35
N TYR A 134 -7.18 -0.78 15.84
CA TYR A 134 -6.49 -1.04 17.11
C TYR A 134 -5.05 -0.49 17.11
N LEU A 135 -4.30 -0.64 15.99
CA LEU A 135 -2.96 -0.10 15.85
C LEU A 135 -2.94 1.43 15.89
N GLU A 136 -3.89 2.08 15.22
CA GLU A 136 -4.05 3.54 15.21
C GLU A 136 -4.26 4.10 16.62
N GLU A 137 -5.03 3.39 17.45
CA GLU A 137 -5.33 3.76 18.84
C GLU A 137 -4.18 3.46 19.82
N ASN A 138 -3.32 2.46 19.54
CA ASN A 138 -2.31 1.95 20.47
C ASN A 138 -0.86 2.25 20.06
N GLN A 139 -0.61 2.84 18.88
CA GLN A 139 0.73 3.26 18.47
C GLN A 139 1.16 4.53 19.21
N SER A 140 2.46 4.74 19.34
CA SER A 140 3.06 5.93 19.95
C SER A 140 4.13 6.54 19.06
N GLY A 141 4.37 7.86 19.21
CA GLY A 141 5.33 8.61 18.41
C GLY A 141 4.70 9.29 17.19
N SER A 142 4.98 10.59 17.00
CA SER A 142 4.38 11.38 15.91
C SER A 142 5.11 11.23 14.57
N ALA A 143 6.44 11.33 14.57
CA ALA A 143 7.24 11.26 13.34
C ALA A 143 7.58 9.81 12.92
N TYR A 144 7.78 8.93 13.91
CA TYR A 144 8.08 7.52 13.72
C TYR A 144 7.18 6.68 14.62
N PRO A 145 5.90 6.51 14.25
CA PRO A 145 4.97 5.75 15.08
C PRO A 145 5.44 4.30 15.22
N ALA A 146 5.32 3.78 16.42
CA ALA A 146 5.69 2.41 16.74
C ALA A 146 4.71 1.80 17.76
N ILE A 147 4.65 0.47 17.79
CA ILE A 147 3.87 -0.31 18.75
C ILE A 147 4.78 -1.37 19.37
N SER A 148 4.58 -1.71 20.64
CA SER A 148 5.36 -2.78 21.27
C SER A 148 4.83 -4.17 20.88
N ASP A 149 5.71 -5.20 20.93
CA ASP A 149 5.32 -6.60 20.73
C ASP A 149 4.19 -7.01 21.70
N ALA A 150 4.25 -6.53 22.94
CA ALA A 150 3.21 -6.80 23.94
C ALA A 150 1.85 -6.27 23.48
N LYS A 151 1.81 -5.01 23.02
CA LYS A 151 0.58 -4.41 22.50
C LYS A 151 0.04 -5.12 21.27
N VAL A 152 0.90 -5.55 20.32
CA VAL A 152 0.45 -6.39 19.19
C VAL A 152 -0.20 -7.67 19.70
N LYS A 153 0.39 -8.29 20.71
CA LYS A 153 -0.09 -9.56 21.32
C LYS A 153 -1.28 -9.41 22.25
N ASP A 154 -1.60 -8.21 22.71
CA ASP A 154 -2.80 -7.90 23.50
C ASP A 154 -4.09 -7.85 22.63
N PHE A 155 -3.95 -7.75 21.31
CA PHE A 155 -5.11 -7.77 20.42
C PHE A 155 -5.86 -9.09 20.56
N SER A 156 -7.18 -9.02 20.81
CA SER A 156 -8.03 -10.19 20.98
C SER A 156 -8.51 -10.72 19.64
N ILE A 157 -8.44 -12.03 19.49
CA ILE A 157 -8.88 -12.75 18.28
C ILE A 157 -9.90 -13.82 18.63
N PRO A 158 -10.87 -14.11 17.73
CA PRO A 158 -11.88 -15.13 17.96
C PRO A 158 -11.30 -16.53 17.74
N ILE A 159 -11.58 -17.45 18.66
CA ILE A 159 -11.31 -18.89 18.53
C ILE A 159 -12.65 -19.61 18.62
N PRO A 160 -13.11 -20.27 17.56
CA PRO A 160 -14.35 -21.05 17.58
C PRO A 160 -14.15 -22.33 18.40
N CYS A 161 -15.14 -22.71 19.19
CA CYS A 161 -15.20 -23.91 20.08
C CYS A 161 -13.84 -24.34 20.70
N PRO A 162 -13.25 -23.53 21.59
CA PRO A 162 -11.91 -23.80 22.14
C PRO A 162 -11.86 -25.12 22.93
N ASP A 163 -12.99 -25.60 23.45
CA ASP A 163 -13.07 -26.88 24.14
C ASP A 163 -12.99 -28.10 23.22
N ASN A 164 -13.05 -27.89 21.88
CA ASN A 164 -12.87 -28.94 20.90
C ASN A 164 -11.85 -28.50 19.85
N PRO A 165 -10.56 -28.70 20.09
CA PRO A 165 -9.48 -28.20 19.19
C PRO A 165 -9.59 -28.73 17.76
N GLU A 166 -9.99 -29.99 17.56
CA GLU A 166 -10.13 -30.55 16.21
C GLU A 166 -11.22 -29.83 15.40
N LYS A 167 -12.41 -29.63 16.02
CA LYS A 167 -13.49 -28.85 15.38
C LYS A 167 -13.11 -27.40 15.18
N SER A 168 -12.42 -26.79 16.15
CA SER A 168 -11.91 -25.43 16.07
C SER A 168 -11.00 -25.23 14.87
N LEU A 169 -9.98 -26.07 14.74
CA LEU A 169 -9.01 -26.02 13.64
C LEU A 169 -9.67 -26.30 12.28
N ALA A 170 -10.66 -27.21 12.22
CA ALA A 170 -11.40 -27.47 10.99
C ALA A 170 -12.21 -26.22 10.52
N ILE A 171 -12.87 -25.52 11.45
CA ILE A 171 -13.59 -24.27 11.15
C ILE A 171 -12.62 -23.19 10.70
N GLN A 172 -11.51 -22.99 11.43
CA GLN A 172 -10.47 -22.03 11.04
C GLN A 172 -9.92 -22.34 9.65
N ALA A 173 -9.63 -23.62 9.35
CA ALA A 173 -9.10 -24.04 8.06
C ALA A 173 -10.06 -23.74 6.92
N GLU A 174 -11.36 -23.96 7.10
CA GLU A 174 -12.35 -23.69 6.07
C GLU A 174 -12.50 -22.19 5.81
N ILE A 175 -12.54 -21.36 6.85
CA ILE A 175 -12.57 -19.90 6.71
C ILE A 175 -11.29 -19.41 6.02
N VAL A 176 -10.12 -19.89 6.44
CA VAL A 176 -8.83 -19.58 5.83
C VAL A 176 -8.82 -19.95 4.34
N ARG A 177 -9.32 -21.14 3.99
CA ARG A 177 -9.41 -21.59 2.60
C ARG A 177 -10.23 -20.61 1.72
N VAL A 178 -11.35 -20.14 2.24
CA VAL A 178 -12.20 -19.17 1.53
C VAL A 178 -11.47 -17.83 1.38
N LEU A 179 -10.87 -17.32 2.45
CA LEU A 179 -10.15 -16.04 2.43
C LEU A 179 -8.89 -16.08 1.53
N ASP A 180 -8.16 -17.19 1.55
CA ASP A 180 -7.01 -17.42 0.64
C ASP A 180 -7.46 -17.43 -0.83
N ALA A 181 -8.60 -18.06 -1.13
CA ALA A 181 -9.15 -18.07 -2.49
C ALA A 181 -9.51 -16.66 -2.97
N PHE A 182 -10.18 -15.85 -2.13
CA PHE A 182 -10.46 -14.45 -2.47
C PHE A 182 -9.18 -13.62 -2.64
N THR A 183 -8.18 -13.85 -1.80
CA THR A 183 -6.88 -13.17 -1.92
C THR A 183 -6.19 -13.51 -3.25
N ALA A 184 -6.19 -14.79 -3.63
CA ALA A 184 -5.61 -15.25 -4.90
C ALA A 184 -6.35 -14.66 -6.11
N MET A 185 -7.69 -14.71 -6.12
CA MET A 185 -8.52 -14.11 -7.18
C MET A 185 -8.30 -12.61 -7.32
N THR A 186 -8.21 -11.89 -6.19
CA THR A 186 -7.95 -10.44 -6.21
C THR A 186 -6.57 -10.12 -6.78
N ALA A 187 -5.55 -10.91 -6.42
CA ALA A 187 -4.19 -10.73 -6.94
C ALA A 187 -4.13 -11.01 -8.45
N GLU A 188 -4.77 -12.07 -8.94
CA GLU A 188 -4.87 -12.40 -10.36
C GLU A 188 -5.56 -11.30 -11.16
N LEU A 189 -6.75 -10.86 -10.72
CA LEU A 189 -7.49 -9.78 -11.37
C LEU A 189 -6.70 -8.48 -11.40
N THR A 190 -6.00 -8.13 -10.32
CA THR A 190 -5.16 -6.93 -10.26
C THR A 190 -4.01 -7.01 -11.27
N ALA A 191 -3.38 -8.19 -11.40
CA ALA A 191 -2.30 -8.40 -12.37
C ALA A 191 -2.81 -8.29 -13.82
N GLU A 192 -3.97 -8.89 -14.14
CA GLU A 192 -4.60 -8.81 -15.46
C GLU A 192 -4.96 -7.38 -15.83
N LEU A 193 -5.65 -6.65 -14.93
CA LEU A 193 -6.04 -5.25 -15.16
C LEU A 193 -4.82 -4.34 -15.33
N THR A 194 -3.74 -4.58 -14.57
CA THR A 194 -2.49 -3.84 -14.72
C THR A 194 -1.83 -4.10 -16.06
N ALA A 195 -1.79 -5.36 -16.51
CA ALA A 195 -1.26 -5.73 -17.81
C ALA A 195 -2.07 -5.10 -18.95
N GLU A 196 -3.41 -5.18 -18.88
CA GLU A 196 -4.31 -4.56 -19.87
C GLU A 196 -4.11 -3.04 -19.92
N LEU A 197 -4.07 -2.36 -18.78
CA LEU A 197 -3.81 -0.93 -18.71
C LEU A 197 -2.48 -0.55 -19.40
N ASN A 198 -1.44 -1.32 -19.16
CA ASN A 198 -0.13 -1.08 -19.79
C ASN A 198 -0.17 -1.31 -21.31
N MET A 199 -0.89 -2.33 -21.77
CA MET A 199 -1.11 -2.56 -23.21
C MET A 199 -1.88 -1.40 -23.85
N ARG A 200 -2.97 -0.92 -23.21
CA ARG A 200 -3.76 0.21 -23.70
C ARG A 200 -2.95 1.49 -23.78
N LYS A 201 -2.12 1.77 -22.77
CA LYS A 201 -1.19 2.92 -22.81
C LYS A 201 -0.21 2.83 -23.96
N LYS A 202 0.38 1.65 -24.23
CA LYS A 202 1.28 1.43 -25.37
C LYS A 202 0.55 1.64 -26.70
N GLN A 203 -0.66 1.07 -26.83
CA GLN A 203 -1.49 1.21 -28.02
C GLN A 203 -1.86 2.67 -28.28
N TYR A 204 -2.31 3.39 -27.23
CA TYR A 204 -2.60 4.83 -27.34
C TYR A 204 -1.39 5.64 -27.81
N ASN A 205 -0.22 5.44 -27.21
CA ASN A 205 0.99 6.14 -27.58
C ASN A 205 1.39 5.85 -29.04
N TYR A 206 1.33 4.59 -29.45
CA TYR A 206 1.62 4.20 -30.84
C TYR A 206 0.69 4.90 -31.84
N TYR A 207 -0.62 4.86 -31.64
CA TYR A 207 -1.55 5.50 -32.55
C TYR A 207 -1.49 7.02 -32.50
N ARG A 208 -1.31 7.60 -31.31
CA ARG A 208 -1.08 9.04 -31.17
C ARG A 208 0.12 9.48 -31.99
N ASP A 209 1.25 8.82 -31.81
CA ASP A 209 2.49 9.20 -32.48
C ASP A 209 2.35 8.99 -34.00
N LYS A 210 1.71 7.90 -34.43
CA LYS A 210 1.45 7.62 -35.83
C LYS A 210 0.47 8.61 -36.48
N LEU A 211 -0.61 8.96 -35.80
CA LEU A 211 -1.61 9.88 -36.33
C LEU A 211 -1.16 11.35 -36.33
N LEU A 212 -0.20 11.69 -35.47
CA LEU A 212 0.38 13.03 -35.37
C LEU A 212 1.74 13.12 -36.08
N SER A 213 2.16 12.07 -36.78
CA SER A 213 3.38 12.07 -37.63
C SER A 213 3.00 12.43 -39.05
N PHE A 214 3.60 13.51 -39.59
CA PHE A 214 3.42 13.97 -40.94
C PHE A 214 4.76 14.01 -41.66
N GLU A 215 4.79 13.72 -42.95
CA GLU A 215 6.00 13.88 -43.76
C GLU A 215 6.28 15.36 -44.01
N GLU A 216 7.55 15.68 -44.32
CA GLU A 216 7.96 17.04 -44.59
C GLU A 216 7.27 17.53 -45.89
N GLY A 217 6.49 18.61 -45.79
CA GLY A 217 5.70 19.16 -46.86
C GLY A 217 4.21 18.81 -46.88
N ASP A 218 3.78 17.81 -46.11
CA ASP A 218 2.36 17.45 -46.01
C ASP A 218 1.54 18.45 -45.17
N VAL A 219 2.18 19.14 -44.26
CA VAL A 219 1.57 20.11 -43.35
C VAL A 219 2.45 21.36 -43.18
N GLU A 220 1.85 22.48 -42.89
CA GLU A 220 2.55 23.69 -42.46
C GLU A 220 2.79 23.63 -40.95
N TRP A 221 4.06 23.64 -40.54
CA TRP A 221 4.45 23.68 -39.12
C TRP A 221 4.44 25.12 -38.61
N LYS A 222 3.68 25.32 -37.50
CA LYS A 222 3.62 26.59 -36.78
C LYS A 222 4.00 26.41 -35.33
N THR A 223 4.54 27.43 -34.69
CA THR A 223 4.81 27.41 -33.28
C THR A 223 3.49 27.61 -32.49
N LEU A 224 3.44 27.14 -31.24
CA LEU A 224 2.29 27.44 -30.37
C LEU A 224 2.11 28.94 -30.17
N GLY A 225 3.21 29.73 -30.19
CA GLY A 225 3.15 31.17 -30.07
C GLY A 225 2.55 31.86 -31.29
N ASP A 226 2.56 31.21 -32.48
CA ASP A 226 1.91 31.72 -33.70
C ASP A 226 0.41 31.42 -33.73
N LEU A 227 -0.01 30.41 -32.96
CA LEU A 227 -1.40 29.88 -32.96
C LEU A 227 -2.22 30.31 -31.76
N ALA A 228 -1.58 30.67 -30.66
CA ALA A 228 -2.24 30.95 -29.39
C ALA A 228 -1.72 32.23 -28.71
N GLU A 229 -2.60 32.95 -28.07
CA GLU A 229 -2.24 34.05 -27.16
C GLU A 229 -1.77 33.50 -25.81
N ASN A 230 -0.55 33.85 -25.40
CA ASN A 230 -0.05 33.51 -24.07
C ASN A 230 -0.59 34.51 -23.02
N LEU A 231 -1.33 33.99 -22.04
CA LEU A 231 -1.95 34.79 -20.99
C LEU A 231 -1.24 34.67 -19.63
N ASP A 232 0.00 34.23 -19.60
CA ASP A 232 0.78 34.02 -18.38
C ASP A 232 0.88 35.25 -17.48
N SER A 233 0.87 36.44 -18.08
CA SER A 233 0.89 37.72 -17.37
C SER A 233 -0.35 37.93 -16.49
N LYS A 234 -1.44 37.22 -16.75
CA LYS A 234 -2.69 37.30 -15.97
C LYS A 234 -2.73 36.31 -14.81
N ARG A 235 -1.77 35.35 -14.75
CA ARG A 235 -1.70 34.36 -13.68
C ARG A 235 -1.42 35.03 -12.32
N LYS A 236 -2.03 34.49 -11.24
CA LYS A 236 -1.80 34.99 -9.88
C LYS A 236 -1.69 33.81 -8.91
N PRO A 237 -0.46 33.45 -8.45
CA PRO A 237 -0.31 32.46 -7.42
C PRO A 237 -0.87 32.95 -6.09
N ILE A 238 -1.63 32.10 -5.37
CA ILE A 238 -2.12 32.36 -4.02
C ILE A 238 -1.51 31.30 -3.10
N THR A 239 -0.83 31.75 -2.04
CA THR A 239 -0.32 30.88 -0.99
C THR A 239 -1.49 30.09 -0.34
N SER A 240 -1.29 28.80 -0.08
CA SER A 240 -2.36 27.90 0.38
C SER A 240 -3.13 28.43 1.61
N GLY A 241 -2.44 29.03 2.58
CA GLY A 241 -3.06 29.62 3.76
C GLY A 241 -3.84 30.94 3.53
N LEU A 242 -3.76 31.51 2.32
CA LEU A 242 -4.46 32.78 1.96
C LEU A 242 -5.56 32.55 0.91
N ARG A 243 -5.84 31.31 0.54
CA ARG A 243 -6.92 30.96 -0.38
C ARG A 243 -8.27 31.01 0.34
N GLU A 244 -9.18 31.83 -0.14
CA GLU A 244 -10.57 31.78 0.31
C GLU A 244 -11.27 30.59 -0.34
N ALA A 245 -11.81 29.69 0.48
CA ALA A 245 -12.50 28.51 -0.01
C ALA A 245 -13.74 28.87 -0.83
N GLY A 246 -13.96 28.12 -1.93
CA GLY A 246 -15.07 28.32 -2.84
C GLY A 246 -15.29 27.12 -3.78
N GLU A 247 -15.92 27.36 -4.94
CA GLU A 247 -16.26 26.34 -5.93
C GLU A 247 -15.46 26.47 -7.23
N ILE A 248 -14.67 27.53 -7.38
CA ILE A 248 -13.90 27.78 -8.60
C ILE A 248 -12.60 26.94 -8.56
N PRO A 249 -12.33 26.12 -9.58
CA PRO A 249 -11.14 25.30 -9.62
C PRO A 249 -9.87 26.16 -9.73
N TYR A 250 -8.92 25.87 -8.84
CA TYR A 250 -7.59 26.48 -8.82
C TYR A 250 -6.56 25.49 -9.38
N TYR A 251 -6.01 25.82 -10.54
CA TYR A 251 -5.12 24.94 -11.29
C TYR A 251 -3.64 25.19 -11.00
N GLY A 252 -2.89 24.09 -10.97
CA GLY A 252 -1.44 24.04 -10.99
C GLY A 252 -0.91 23.27 -12.20
N ALA A 253 0.37 22.86 -12.14
CA ALA A 253 1.06 22.15 -13.22
C ALA A 253 0.40 20.83 -13.67
N SER A 254 -0.28 20.12 -12.77
CA SER A 254 -0.79 18.76 -13.03
C SER A 254 -2.31 18.65 -12.89
N GLY A 255 -3.04 19.78 -12.86
CA GLY A 255 -4.48 19.80 -12.70
C GLY A 255 -4.96 20.65 -11.53
N ILE A 256 -6.15 20.35 -11.02
CA ILE A 256 -6.76 21.08 -9.90
C ILE A 256 -6.00 20.76 -8.61
N VAL A 257 -5.54 21.80 -7.93
CA VAL A 257 -4.83 21.70 -6.64
C VAL A 257 -5.67 22.21 -5.46
N ASP A 258 -6.73 23.00 -5.76
CA ASP A 258 -7.61 23.56 -4.74
C ASP A 258 -8.90 24.09 -5.37
N TYR A 259 -9.85 24.58 -4.54
CA TYR A 259 -11.03 25.33 -4.96
C TYR A 259 -11.08 26.67 -4.25
N VAL A 260 -11.29 27.76 -5.01
CA VAL A 260 -11.25 29.15 -4.51
C VAL A 260 -12.57 29.87 -4.82
N LYS A 261 -12.76 31.00 -4.16
CA LYS A 261 -14.00 31.80 -4.27
C LYS A 261 -14.10 32.60 -5.56
N ASP A 262 -12.97 33.15 -6.01
CA ASP A 262 -12.92 34.06 -7.16
C ASP A 262 -12.23 33.39 -8.35
N TYR A 263 -12.35 33.99 -9.54
CA TYR A 263 -11.72 33.55 -10.79
C TYR A 263 -10.93 34.69 -11.43
N ILE A 264 -9.94 34.32 -12.25
CA ILE A 264 -9.16 35.26 -13.08
C ILE A 264 -9.27 34.97 -14.57
N PHE A 265 -9.78 33.79 -14.93
CA PHE A 265 -10.06 33.36 -16.29
C PHE A 265 -11.51 32.93 -16.42
N ASP A 266 -12.15 33.26 -17.55
CA ASP A 266 -13.48 32.80 -17.93
C ASP A 266 -13.49 32.53 -19.42
N GLY A 267 -13.61 31.26 -19.81
CA GLY A 267 -13.54 30.81 -21.20
C GLY A 267 -12.79 29.48 -21.37
N ASP A 268 -12.40 29.19 -22.61
CA ASP A 268 -11.71 27.94 -22.98
C ASP A 268 -10.20 28.22 -23.15
N TYR A 269 -9.39 27.44 -22.47
CA TYR A 269 -7.93 27.59 -22.47
C TYR A 269 -7.25 26.23 -22.48
N LEU A 270 -6.03 26.18 -23.07
CA LEU A 270 -5.11 25.08 -22.91
C LEU A 270 -4.09 25.45 -21.82
N LEU A 271 -4.00 24.63 -20.80
CA LEU A 271 -2.92 24.70 -19.81
C LEU A 271 -1.79 23.77 -20.21
N VAL A 272 -0.54 24.27 -20.11
CA VAL A 272 0.67 23.48 -20.34
C VAL A 272 1.56 23.61 -19.11
N SER A 273 1.94 22.47 -18.52
CA SER A 273 2.81 22.45 -17.32
C SER A 273 4.15 23.18 -17.59
N GLU A 274 4.51 24.13 -16.73
CA GLU A 274 5.76 24.88 -16.80
C GLU A 274 6.86 24.19 -15.98
N ASP A 275 6.50 23.57 -14.87
CA ASP A 275 7.41 22.90 -13.95
C ASP A 275 6.78 21.65 -13.30
N GLY A 276 7.47 21.12 -12.28
CA GLY A 276 7.03 20.01 -11.48
C GLY A 276 7.52 18.65 -11.94
N ALA A 277 7.48 17.67 -11.00
CA ALA A 277 7.99 16.32 -11.23
C ALA A 277 7.28 15.59 -12.39
N ASN A 278 6.03 15.96 -12.70
CA ASN A 278 5.26 15.34 -13.78
C ASN A 278 5.81 15.64 -15.17
N LEU A 279 6.57 16.74 -15.37
CA LEU A 279 7.23 17.03 -16.65
C LEU A 279 8.16 15.88 -17.08
N LEU A 280 8.84 15.25 -16.14
CA LEU A 280 9.72 14.11 -16.38
C LEU A 280 8.97 12.78 -16.25
N ALA A 281 8.18 12.62 -15.18
CA ALA A 281 7.50 11.36 -14.86
C ALA A 281 6.37 11.03 -15.85
N ARG A 282 5.70 12.03 -16.44
CA ARG A 282 4.60 11.88 -17.41
C ARG A 282 3.46 10.97 -16.92
N ASN A 283 3.22 10.96 -15.62
CA ASN A 283 2.15 10.17 -15.01
C ASN A 283 0.74 10.71 -15.32
N THR A 284 0.66 12.02 -15.49
CA THR A 284 -0.55 12.73 -15.96
C THR A 284 -0.22 13.57 -17.19
N PRO A 285 -1.22 13.96 -18.01
CA PRO A 285 -0.98 14.88 -19.13
C PRO A 285 -0.29 16.17 -18.67
N ILE A 286 0.71 16.62 -19.43
CA ILE A 286 1.37 17.91 -19.20
C ILE A 286 0.65 19.08 -19.89
N ALA A 287 -0.31 18.77 -20.75
CA ALA A 287 -1.18 19.75 -21.40
C ALA A 287 -2.62 19.26 -21.29
N PHE A 288 -3.55 20.12 -20.88
CA PHE A 288 -4.96 19.78 -20.71
C PHE A 288 -5.86 21.02 -20.91
N SER A 289 -7.04 20.79 -21.47
CA SER A 289 -8.03 21.83 -21.68
C SER A 289 -8.80 22.13 -20.40
N ILE A 290 -9.09 23.41 -20.20
CA ILE A 290 -9.97 23.90 -19.12
C ILE A 290 -11.03 24.81 -19.73
N SER A 291 -12.19 24.93 -19.10
CA SER A 291 -13.30 25.79 -19.56
C SER A 291 -14.00 26.46 -18.39
N GLY A 292 -14.66 27.60 -18.68
CA GLY A 292 -15.43 28.38 -17.71
C GLY A 292 -14.56 29.16 -16.75
N LYS A 293 -15.13 29.42 -15.54
CA LYS A 293 -14.46 30.23 -14.50
C LYS A 293 -13.39 29.43 -13.79
N THR A 294 -12.14 29.92 -13.84
CA THR A 294 -10.99 29.22 -13.30
C THR A 294 -9.96 30.19 -12.72
N TRP A 295 -9.11 29.68 -11.84
CA TRP A 295 -7.92 30.37 -11.37
C TRP A 295 -6.69 29.53 -11.68
N VAL A 296 -5.63 30.13 -12.21
CA VAL A 296 -4.40 29.42 -12.58
C VAL A 296 -3.22 30.08 -11.87
N ASN A 297 -2.36 29.24 -11.25
CA ASN A 297 -1.10 29.67 -10.64
C ASN A 297 0.04 29.78 -11.67
N ASN A 298 1.25 30.01 -11.19
CA ASN A 298 2.44 30.20 -12.02
C ASN A 298 3.14 28.89 -12.45
N HIS A 299 2.53 27.73 -12.22
CA HIS A 299 3.11 26.43 -12.56
C HIS A 299 2.56 25.83 -13.87
N ALA A 300 1.68 26.53 -14.54
CA ALA A 300 1.15 26.15 -15.85
C ALA A 300 1.01 27.38 -16.76
N HIS A 301 1.45 27.27 -18.01
CA HIS A 301 1.15 28.27 -19.03
C HIS A 301 -0.34 28.26 -19.38
N VAL A 302 -0.88 29.44 -19.71
CA VAL A 302 -2.28 29.60 -20.12
C VAL A 302 -2.30 30.09 -21.57
N LEU A 303 -2.80 29.24 -22.46
CA LEU A 303 -2.87 29.51 -23.88
C LEU A 303 -4.36 29.63 -24.32
N LYS A 304 -4.65 30.66 -25.12
CA LYS A 304 -5.93 30.89 -25.76
C LYS A 304 -5.77 30.80 -27.26
N PHE A 305 -6.54 29.93 -27.92
CA PHE A 305 -6.59 29.78 -29.38
C PHE A 305 -7.68 30.61 -30.01
#